data_36bd4dfddfe33f7ba0df0c610b6255b6
#
_entry.id   36bd4dfddfe33f7ba0df0c610b6255b6
#
_cell.length_a   1.000
_cell.length_b   1.000
_cell.length_c   1.000
_cell.angle_alpha   90.00
_cell.angle_beta   90.00
_cell.angle_gamma   90.00
#
_symmetry.space_group_name_H-M   'P 1'
#
loop_
_entity.id
_entity.type
_entity.pdbx_description
1 polymer ?
#
loop_
_entity_poly.entity_id
_entity_poly.type
_entity_poly.pdbx_seq_one_letter_code
_entity_poly.pdbx_strand_id
1 'polypeptide(L)'
;MSNQKPIPGTGGDHYIPYEQRSGEESAVYFTRDLSAEGLRKIFSRVSGNMTGKVAIKLHTGEPHGPNIIPRPWVKELIEKDLPGATIVETNSYYEGGRYTTERHRETLQVNGWTFCPVDIMDADGTAPLPVKGGKWFTEMEMGKNILNYDSMFVLTHFKGHSKGGFGGSNKNIGIGCADGRIGKAMIHTTSGSSDMWDISDEEFMERMTESAKAVVDHFGQHITFVNVMRNMSVSCDCEGTAAAPVVTPNVGILASRDILAIDQASVDLVYAMKEEDHKDLVERIESRHGLRQLSYMKELQMGNDRYQLIDIDNGDAVISPKDAVKDVVPFKK
;
A
#
# COMPACT_ATOMS: atom_id res chain seq x y z
N MET A 1 -1.34 -29.61 -16.89
CA MET A 1 -2.38 -28.99 -16.04
C MET A 1 -2.09 -29.46 -14.62
N SER A 2 -1.40 -28.66 -13.80
CA SER A 2 -1.10 -29.00 -12.42
C SER A 2 -2.38 -28.83 -11.59
N ASN A 3 -2.92 -29.93 -11.10
CA ASN A 3 -4.00 -29.94 -10.10
C ASN A 3 -3.41 -29.46 -8.75
N GLN A 4 -3.07 -28.20 -8.64
CA GLN A 4 -2.83 -27.61 -7.32
C GLN A 4 -4.18 -27.50 -6.60
N LYS A 5 -4.33 -28.22 -5.50
CA LYS A 5 -5.47 -28.05 -4.60
C LYS A 5 -5.47 -26.61 -4.08
N PRO A 6 -6.65 -25.96 -3.96
CA PRO A 6 -6.73 -24.65 -3.32
C PRO A 6 -6.04 -24.68 -1.95
N ILE A 7 -5.20 -23.72 -1.68
CA ILE A 7 -4.57 -23.58 -0.36
C ILE A 7 -5.70 -23.23 0.63
N PRO A 8 -5.84 -23.95 1.76
CA PRO A 8 -6.86 -23.65 2.74
C PRO A 8 -6.77 -22.17 3.17
N GLY A 9 -7.87 -21.44 3.01
CA GLY A 9 -7.93 -20.03 3.41
C GLY A 9 -7.86 -19.01 2.26
N THR A 10 -7.76 -19.41 1.01
CA THR A 10 -7.66 -18.47 -0.14
C THR A 10 -9.01 -18.07 -0.75
N GLY A 11 -10.14 -18.51 -0.18
CA GLY A 11 -11.48 -18.17 -0.72
C GLY A 11 -11.71 -18.50 -2.20
N GLY A 12 -10.82 -19.30 -2.79
CA GLY A 12 -10.80 -19.62 -4.21
C GLY A 12 -9.87 -18.71 -5.04
N ASP A 13 -9.40 -17.59 -4.49
CA ASP A 13 -8.39 -16.76 -5.14
C ASP A 13 -7.02 -17.44 -5.02
N HIS A 14 -6.34 -17.57 -6.14
CA HIS A 14 -5.00 -18.15 -6.23
C HIS A 14 -4.11 -17.26 -7.10
N TYR A 15 -2.82 -17.37 -6.89
CA TYR A 15 -1.86 -16.63 -7.68
C TYR A 15 -1.90 -17.08 -9.15
N ILE A 16 -2.10 -16.12 -10.04
CA ILE A 16 -2.00 -16.31 -11.49
C ILE A 16 -0.65 -15.74 -11.94
N PRO A 17 0.26 -16.57 -12.48
CA PRO A 17 1.54 -16.10 -12.96
C PRO A 17 1.41 -14.99 -14.03
N TYR A 18 2.38 -14.08 -14.05
CA TYR A 18 2.44 -12.94 -14.97
C TYR A 18 2.17 -13.35 -16.43
N GLU A 19 2.80 -14.43 -16.90
CA GLU A 19 2.70 -14.90 -18.29
C GLU A 19 1.32 -15.46 -18.68
N GLN A 20 0.46 -15.73 -17.69
CA GLN A 20 -0.89 -16.29 -17.90
C GLN A 20 -1.98 -15.22 -17.93
N ARG A 21 -1.65 -13.97 -17.65
CA ARG A 21 -2.62 -12.88 -17.67
C ARG A 21 -2.76 -12.31 -19.08
N SER A 22 -3.95 -11.77 -19.37
CA SER A 22 -4.28 -11.14 -20.65
C SER A 22 -5.05 -9.83 -20.39
N GLY A 23 -5.05 -8.94 -21.37
CA GLY A 23 -5.73 -7.66 -21.27
C GLY A 23 -4.80 -6.49 -21.57
N GLU A 24 -5.26 -5.28 -21.31
CA GLU A 24 -4.46 -4.05 -21.46
C GLU A 24 -3.32 -4.02 -20.44
N GLU A 25 -2.23 -3.39 -20.82
CA GLU A 25 -1.03 -3.25 -19.99
C GLU A 25 -0.90 -1.82 -19.48
N SER A 26 -0.61 -1.71 -18.19
CA SER A 26 -0.22 -0.44 -17.57
C SER A 26 1.29 -0.36 -17.40
N ALA A 27 1.86 0.84 -17.43
CA ALA A 27 3.28 1.03 -17.14
C ALA A 27 3.54 0.92 -15.62
N VAL A 28 4.49 0.08 -15.23
CA VAL A 28 5.06 0.01 -13.89
C VAL A 28 6.57 0.23 -14.02
N TYR A 29 7.05 1.35 -13.53
CA TYR A 29 8.47 1.66 -13.47
C TYR A 29 9.12 0.97 -12.30
N PHE A 30 10.38 0.57 -12.46
CA PHE A 30 11.14 -0.15 -11.46
C PHE A 30 12.58 0.35 -11.38
N THR A 31 13.10 0.49 -10.15
CA THR A 31 14.51 0.73 -9.88
C THR A 31 15.00 -0.14 -8.72
N ARG A 32 16.25 -0.59 -8.80
CA ARG A 32 16.92 -1.28 -7.70
C ARG A 32 17.55 -0.31 -6.70
N ASP A 33 17.60 0.97 -7.03
CA ASP A 33 18.21 2.01 -6.19
C ASP A 33 17.33 2.32 -4.97
N LEU A 34 17.63 1.67 -3.86
CA LEU A 34 17.00 1.87 -2.55
C LEU A 34 17.65 3.04 -1.80
N SER A 35 17.50 4.24 -2.36
CA SER A 35 18.00 5.49 -1.82
C SER A 35 17.01 6.64 -2.00
N ALA A 36 17.32 7.82 -1.43
CA ALA A 36 16.54 9.03 -1.68
C ALA A 36 16.56 9.41 -3.17
N GLU A 37 17.71 9.23 -3.84
CA GLU A 37 17.83 9.51 -5.27
C GLU A 37 17.00 8.54 -6.11
N GLY A 38 17.02 7.24 -5.80
CA GLY A 38 16.18 6.23 -6.45
C GLY A 38 14.70 6.53 -6.30
N LEU A 39 14.26 6.92 -5.09
CA LEU A 39 12.88 7.33 -4.85
C LEU A 39 12.49 8.56 -5.70
N ARG A 40 13.34 9.55 -5.79
CA ARG A 40 13.09 10.77 -6.59
C ARG A 40 13.06 10.47 -8.10
N LYS A 41 14.03 9.68 -8.59
CA LYS A 41 14.08 9.26 -10.00
C LYS A 41 12.81 8.54 -10.42
N ILE A 42 12.36 7.57 -9.62
CA ILE A 42 11.16 6.80 -10.00
C ILE A 42 9.88 7.63 -9.85
N PHE A 43 9.80 8.51 -8.83
CA PHE A 43 8.70 9.44 -8.66
C PHE A 43 8.54 10.36 -9.88
N SER A 44 9.64 10.84 -10.47
CA SER A 44 9.61 11.70 -11.65
C SER A 44 8.91 11.06 -12.86
N ARG A 45 8.87 9.72 -12.93
CA ARG A 45 8.20 8.99 -14.04
C ARG A 45 6.67 9.07 -13.95
N VAL A 46 6.13 9.34 -12.77
CA VAL A 46 4.68 9.32 -12.52
C VAL A 46 4.12 10.65 -12.02
N SER A 47 4.96 11.62 -11.67
CA SER A 47 4.57 12.88 -11.03
C SER A 47 3.89 13.91 -11.96
N GLY A 48 3.93 13.73 -13.27
CA GLY A 48 3.47 14.74 -14.26
C GLY A 48 1.96 15.07 -14.21
N ASN A 49 1.18 14.35 -13.41
CA ASN A 49 -0.25 14.59 -13.17
C ASN A 49 -0.53 15.26 -11.81
N MET A 50 0.52 15.53 -11.01
CA MET A 50 0.37 16.18 -9.71
C MET A 50 0.16 17.68 -9.88
N THR A 51 -0.88 18.22 -9.25
CA THR A 51 -1.25 19.65 -9.33
C THR A 51 -1.74 20.14 -7.98
N GLY A 52 -1.69 21.46 -7.77
CA GLY A 52 -2.26 22.12 -6.59
C GLY A 52 -1.63 21.68 -5.27
N LYS A 53 -2.46 21.54 -4.25
CA LYS A 53 -2.04 21.12 -2.91
C LYS A 53 -1.89 19.59 -2.86
N VAL A 54 -0.68 19.12 -2.61
CA VAL A 54 -0.34 17.70 -2.67
C VAL A 54 -0.35 17.06 -1.28
N ALA A 55 -1.12 15.98 -1.14
CA ALA A 55 -1.06 15.07 -0.01
C ALA A 55 -0.05 13.94 -0.30
N ILE A 56 0.85 13.65 0.64
CA ILE A 56 1.69 12.45 0.61
C ILE A 56 1.12 11.45 1.60
N LYS A 57 0.44 10.41 1.10
CA LYS A 57 -0.08 9.35 1.96
C LYS A 57 0.95 8.27 2.16
N LEU A 58 1.44 8.17 3.35
CA LEU A 58 2.35 7.12 3.80
C LEU A 58 1.96 6.62 5.19
N HIS A 59 2.46 5.45 5.56
CA HIS A 59 2.31 4.92 6.92
C HIS A 59 3.45 5.45 7.80
N THR A 60 3.13 6.30 8.76
CA THR A 60 4.11 6.93 9.66
C THR A 60 4.64 5.99 10.75
N GLY A 61 4.01 4.83 10.92
CA GLY A 61 4.40 3.77 11.87
C GLY A 61 3.88 3.98 13.28
N GLU A 62 3.83 2.90 14.05
CA GLU A 62 3.71 2.96 15.51
C GLU A 62 5.05 3.44 16.12
N PRO A 63 5.06 3.89 17.42
CA PRO A 63 6.26 4.38 18.05
C PRO A 63 7.44 3.42 17.92
N HIS A 64 8.58 3.94 17.46
CA HIS A 64 9.82 3.18 17.26
C HIS A 64 9.74 2.01 16.25
N GLY A 65 8.78 2.01 15.34
CA GLY A 65 8.65 0.99 14.29
C GLY A 65 9.95 0.90 13.45
N PRO A 66 10.58 -0.30 13.34
CA PRO A 66 11.93 -0.42 12.79
C PRO A 66 11.98 -0.34 11.26
N ASN A 67 10.88 -0.62 10.56
CA ASN A 67 10.87 -0.89 9.13
C ASN A 67 10.29 0.25 8.27
N ILE A 68 9.75 1.31 8.87
CA ILE A 68 9.12 2.42 8.16
C ILE A 68 10.07 3.06 7.14
N ILE A 69 9.51 3.68 6.11
CA ILE A 69 10.28 4.36 5.07
C ILE A 69 11.25 5.37 5.70
N PRO A 70 12.53 5.41 5.27
CA PRO A 70 13.52 6.31 5.83
C PRO A 70 13.10 7.79 5.69
N ARG A 71 13.00 8.50 6.82
CA ARG A 71 12.65 9.92 6.86
C ARG A 71 13.52 10.80 5.97
N PRO A 72 14.84 10.58 5.90
CA PRO A 72 15.70 11.36 4.99
C PRO A 72 15.27 11.27 3.51
N TRP A 73 14.75 10.10 3.04
CA TRP A 73 14.29 9.94 1.67
C TRP A 73 13.08 10.81 1.38
N VAL A 74 12.11 10.78 2.31
CA VAL A 74 10.87 11.55 2.18
C VAL A 74 11.14 13.05 2.32
N LYS A 75 12.05 13.43 3.23
CA LYS A 75 12.49 14.81 3.39
C LYS A 75 13.09 15.35 2.10
N GLU A 76 14.04 14.63 1.50
CA GLU A 76 14.71 15.04 0.26
C GLU A 76 13.72 15.14 -0.91
N LEU A 77 12.79 14.18 -1.04
CA LEU A 77 11.74 14.23 -2.05
C LEU A 77 10.86 15.48 -1.90
N ILE A 78 10.42 15.80 -0.68
CA ILE A 78 9.60 16.98 -0.43
C ILE A 78 10.37 18.26 -0.76
N GLU A 79 11.60 18.39 -0.28
CA GLU A 79 12.42 19.58 -0.48
C GLU A 79 12.75 19.86 -1.96
N LYS A 80 12.95 18.81 -2.75
CA LYS A 80 13.42 18.93 -4.14
C LYS A 80 12.32 18.81 -5.19
N ASP A 81 11.32 17.95 -4.96
CA ASP A 81 10.37 17.57 -6.00
C ASP A 81 8.91 17.93 -5.66
N LEU A 82 8.57 18.08 -4.36
CA LEU A 82 7.23 18.38 -3.88
C LEU A 82 7.23 19.49 -2.81
N PRO A 83 7.83 20.66 -3.08
CA PRO A 83 7.89 21.73 -2.09
C PRO A 83 6.45 22.14 -1.66
N GLY A 84 6.23 22.18 -0.34
CA GLY A 84 4.93 22.51 0.24
C GLY A 84 3.96 21.34 0.36
N ALA A 85 4.32 20.14 -0.03
CA ALA A 85 3.49 18.96 0.20
C ALA A 85 3.33 18.65 1.70
N THR A 86 2.21 18.03 2.04
CA THR A 86 1.85 17.66 3.41
C THR A 86 1.75 16.14 3.51
N ILE A 87 2.40 15.53 4.49
CA ILE A 87 2.16 14.12 4.82
C ILE A 87 0.77 14.00 5.44
N VAL A 88 0.00 13.00 5.01
CA VAL A 88 -1.37 12.78 5.51
C VAL A 88 -1.54 11.37 6.08
N GLU A 89 -2.26 11.28 7.19
CA GLU A 89 -2.63 10.05 7.89
C GLU A 89 -4.02 10.20 8.51
N THR A 90 -4.56 9.12 9.07
CA THR A 90 -5.71 9.12 9.96
C THR A 90 -5.41 8.32 11.22
N ASN A 91 -6.17 8.55 12.28
CA ASN A 91 -6.03 7.82 13.55
C ASN A 91 -6.28 6.32 13.36
N SER A 92 -5.66 5.47 14.21
CA SER A 92 -5.87 4.02 14.17
C SER A 92 -7.23 3.64 14.77
N TYR A 93 -7.80 2.51 14.32
CA TYR A 93 -9.02 1.94 14.89
C TYR A 93 -8.74 1.25 16.23
N TYR A 94 -7.62 0.55 16.34
CA TYR A 94 -7.16 -0.11 17.56
C TYR A 94 -6.49 0.89 18.54
N GLU A 95 -6.50 0.57 19.81
CA GLU A 95 -5.76 1.33 20.82
C GLU A 95 -4.25 1.18 20.63
N GLY A 96 -3.55 2.31 20.63
CA GLY A 96 -2.11 2.39 20.39
C GLY A 96 -1.60 3.82 20.38
N GLY A 97 -0.40 4.01 19.86
CA GLY A 97 0.25 5.32 19.75
C GLY A 97 -0.44 6.28 18.79
N ARG A 98 -1.32 5.78 17.92
CA ARG A 98 -2.05 6.59 16.95
C ARG A 98 -3.57 6.55 17.14
N TYR A 99 -4.03 6.14 18.32
CA TYR A 99 -5.45 6.00 18.60
C TYR A 99 -6.19 7.34 18.69
N THR A 100 -5.62 8.34 19.35
CA THR A 100 -6.14 9.71 19.38
C THR A 100 -5.22 10.65 18.64
N THR A 101 -5.74 11.80 18.21
CA THR A 101 -4.95 12.81 17.50
C THR A 101 -3.75 13.30 18.32
N GLU A 102 -3.90 13.45 19.63
CA GLU A 102 -2.82 13.84 20.54
C GLU A 102 -1.71 12.80 20.57
N ARG A 103 -2.04 11.54 20.84
CA ARG A 103 -1.07 10.43 20.84
C ARG A 103 -0.42 10.25 19.46
N HIS A 104 -1.21 10.41 18.40
CA HIS A 104 -0.69 10.32 17.03
C HIS A 104 0.36 11.40 16.76
N ARG A 105 0.13 12.64 17.19
CA ARG A 105 1.13 13.72 17.10
C ARG A 105 2.39 13.41 17.90
N GLU A 106 2.28 12.84 19.10
CA GLU A 106 3.43 12.38 19.86
C GLU A 106 4.20 11.28 19.13
N THR A 107 3.49 10.30 18.53
CA THR A 107 4.09 9.24 17.72
C THR A 107 4.85 9.79 16.50
N LEU A 108 4.31 10.82 15.83
CA LEU A 108 5.00 11.49 14.72
C LEU A 108 6.33 12.11 15.19
N GLN A 109 6.36 12.74 16.37
CA GLN A 109 7.60 13.29 16.95
C GLN A 109 8.62 12.18 17.24
N VAL A 110 8.17 11.10 17.90
CA VAL A 110 9.01 9.93 18.23
C VAL A 110 9.63 9.31 16.99
N ASN A 111 8.86 9.19 15.90
CA ASN A 111 9.31 8.59 14.65
C ASN A 111 10.06 9.58 13.74
N GLY A 112 10.19 10.85 14.12
CA GLY A 112 10.98 11.85 13.39
C GLY A 112 10.28 12.45 12.16
N TRP A 113 8.93 12.42 12.10
CA TRP A 113 8.13 13.07 11.06
C TRP A 113 7.91 14.55 11.40
N THR A 114 9.01 15.32 11.49
CA THR A 114 9.01 16.73 11.99
C THR A 114 9.53 17.73 10.97
N PHE A 115 9.92 17.29 9.79
CA PHE A 115 10.56 18.11 8.75
C PHE A 115 9.57 18.73 7.75
N CYS A 116 8.29 18.40 7.84
CA CYS A 116 7.21 18.97 7.02
C CYS A 116 5.90 18.94 7.80
N PRO A 117 4.85 19.65 7.33
CA PRO A 117 3.52 19.51 7.89
C PRO A 117 3.03 18.06 7.81
N VAL A 118 2.39 17.58 8.88
CA VAL A 118 1.66 16.31 8.91
C VAL A 118 0.22 16.59 9.32
N ASP A 119 -0.73 16.24 8.46
CA ASP A 119 -2.15 16.39 8.69
C ASP A 119 -2.77 15.03 9.09
N ILE A 120 -3.32 14.97 10.28
CA ILE A 120 -4.15 13.84 10.73
C ILE A 120 -5.56 14.15 10.25
N MET A 121 -5.93 13.66 9.06
CA MET A 121 -7.07 14.09 8.29
C MET A 121 -8.42 13.95 9.00
N ASP A 122 -8.52 13.09 9.99
CA ASP A 122 -9.72 12.88 10.81
C ASP A 122 -9.71 13.65 12.15
N ALA A 123 -8.71 14.52 12.36
CA ALA A 123 -8.66 15.37 13.56
C ALA A 123 -9.86 16.35 13.62
N ASP A 124 -10.36 16.79 12.47
CA ASP A 124 -11.46 17.75 12.34
C ASP A 124 -12.80 17.06 11.95
N GLY A 125 -12.86 15.74 12.07
CA GLY A 125 -14.05 14.93 11.76
C GLY A 125 -13.93 14.13 10.49
N THR A 126 -15.07 13.75 9.94
CA THR A 126 -15.19 12.83 8.79
C THR A 126 -15.91 13.49 7.62
N ALA A 127 -15.71 12.99 6.42
CA ALA A 127 -16.43 13.36 5.22
C ALA A 127 -16.71 12.11 4.36
N PRO A 128 -17.95 11.96 3.85
CA PRO A 128 -18.27 10.84 2.97
C PRO A 128 -17.66 11.04 1.58
N LEU A 129 -17.06 9.99 1.04
CA LEU A 129 -16.71 9.91 -0.37
C LEU A 129 -17.53 8.79 -1.04
N PRO A 130 -18.08 9.02 -2.24
CA PRO A 130 -18.90 8.03 -2.93
C PRO A 130 -18.06 6.81 -3.36
N VAL A 131 -18.64 5.62 -3.24
CA VAL A 131 -18.10 4.36 -3.76
C VAL A 131 -18.90 3.94 -4.98
N LYS A 132 -18.33 4.08 -6.17
CA LYS A 132 -19.00 3.71 -7.42
C LYS A 132 -18.87 2.22 -7.68
N GLY A 133 -20.01 1.53 -7.79
CA GLY A 133 -20.04 0.11 -8.08
C GLY A 133 -19.65 -0.80 -6.91
N GLY A 134 -19.63 -0.27 -5.69
CA GLY A 134 -19.39 -1.05 -4.48
C GLY A 134 -20.50 -2.07 -4.21
N LYS A 135 -20.11 -3.21 -3.65
CA LYS A 135 -20.99 -4.27 -3.15
C LYS A 135 -21.44 -3.98 -1.72
N TRP A 136 -20.53 -3.41 -0.93
CA TRP A 136 -20.67 -3.20 0.51
C TRP A 136 -21.08 -1.78 0.86
N PHE A 137 -20.59 -0.80 0.11
CA PHE A 137 -20.74 0.61 0.41
C PHE A 137 -21.23 1.41 -0.79
N THR A 138 -22.06 2.41 -0.53
CA THR A 138 -22.39 3.48 -1.48
C THR A 138 -21.51 4.72 -1.23
N GLU A 139 -21.01 4.86 -0.01
CA GLU A 139 -20.06 5.90 0.41
C GLU A 139 -19.20 5.40 1.57
N MET A 140 -18.01 5.98 1.72
CA MET A 140 -17.05 5.68 2.78
C MET A 140 -16.73 6.94 3.58
N GLU A 141 -16.73 6.81 4.90
CA GLU A 141 -16.35 7.89 5.80
C GLU A 141 -14.82 8.03 5.87
N MET A 142 -14.31 9.10 5.26
CA MET A 142 -12.88 9.42 5.22
C MET A 142 -12.53 10.49 6.25
N GLY A 143 -11.25 10.63 6.60
CA GLY A 143 -10.79 11.78 7.33
C GLY A 143 -11.13 13.07 6.56
N LYS A 144 -11.85 13.99 7.21
CA LYS A 144 -12.45 15.17 6.57
C LYS A 144 -11.47 15.99 5.74
N ASN A 145 -10.23 16.09 6.22
CA ASN A 145 -9.24 16.95 5.59
C ASN A 145 -8.74 16.42 4.24
N ILE A 146 -9.13 15.20 3.82
CA ILE A 146 -8.85 14.72 2.46
C ILE A 146 -9.38 15.68 1.39
N LEU A 147 -10.48 16.38 1.69
CA LEU A 147 -11.11 17.37 0.80
C LEU A 147 -10.26 18.63 0.58
N ASN A 148 -9.19 18.83 1.34
CA ASN A 148 -8.32 20.00 1.25
C ASN A 148 -7.19 19.84 0.22
N TYR A 149 -7.09 18.69 -0.46
CA TYR A 149 -6.00 18.36 -1.36
C TYR A 149 -6.47 18.19 -2.79
N ASP A 150 -5.66 18.65 -3.74
CA ASP A 150 -5.92 18.56 -5.17
C ASP A 150 -5.31 17.30 -5.79
N SER A 151 -4.23 16.79 -5.18
CA SER A 151 -3.51 15.60 -5.65
C SER A 151 -3.06 14.73 -4.48
N MET A 152 -2.91 13.43 -4.74
CA MET A 152 -2.37 12.49 -3.75
C MET A 152 -1.21 11.68 -4.32
N PHE A 153 -0.06 11.73 -3.63
CA PHE A 153 1.06 10.83 -3.81
C PHE A 153 1.00 9.72 -2.75
N VAL A 154 0.77 8.49 -3.18
CA VAL A 154 0.68 7.32 -2.31
C VAL A 154 2.05 6.66 -2.25
N LEU A 155 2.75 6.86 -1.13
CA LEU A 155 4.08 6.28 -0.88
C LEU A 155 3.94 5.12 0.11
N THR A 156 4.12 3.91 -0.38
CA THR A 156 3.84 2.69 0.38
C THR A 156 5.12 1.94 0.71
N HIS A 157 5.32 1.60 1.98
CA HIS A 157 6.20 0.52 2.37
C HIS A 157 5.46 -0.80 2.12
N PHE A 158 5.90 -1.58 1.11
CA PHE A 158 5.31 -2.88 0.81
C PHE A 158 5.81 -3.95 1.80
N LYS A 159 4.91 -4.73 2.37
CA LYS A 159 5.20 -5.72 3.42
C LYS A 159 4.03 -6.66 3.63
N GLY A 160 4.21 -7.67 4.50
CA GLY A 160 3.11 -8.49 4.99
C GLY A 160 2.13 -7.72 5.89
N HIS A 161 1.00 -8.34 6.19
CA HIS A 161 0.01 -7.79 7.12
C HIS A 161 -0.80 -8.90 7.78
N SER A 162 -1.04 -8.77 9.10
CA SER A 162 -1.72 -9.80 9.92
C SER A 162 -3.16 -10.10 9.48
N LYS A 163 -3.93 -9.12 9.03
CA LYS A 163 -5.31 -9.30 8.52
C LYS A 163 -5.36 -9.24 6.99
N GLY A 164 -4.60 -8.34 6.37
CA GLY A 164 -4.66 -8.07 4.93
C GLY A 164 -3.81 -8.96 4.02
N GLY A 165 -3.03 -9.90 4.60
CA GLY A 165 -2.06 -10.69 3.86
C GLY A 165 -0.82 -9.88 3.46
N PHE A 166 -1.01 -8.80 2.71
CA PHE A 166 0.02 -7.81 2.40
C PHE A 166 -0.50 -6.38 2.53
N GLY A 167 0.41 -5.44 2.65
CA GLY A 167 0.13 -4.01 2.65
C GLY A 167 0.80 -3.35 1.45
N GLY A 168 0.06 -3.18 0.37
CA GLY A 168 0.39 -2.40 -0.82
C GLY A 168 -0.30 -1.04 -0.82
N SER A 169 -0.35 -0.41 -2.01
CA SER A 169 -0.99 0.88 -2.21
C SER A 169 -2.50 0.84 -1.92
N ASN A 170 -3.18 -0.26 -2.31
CA ASN A 170 -4.60 -0.48 -2.00
C ASN A 170 -4.87 -0.37 -0.49
N LYS A 171 -4.12 -1.12 0.31
CA LYS A 171 -4.26 -1.07 1.78
C LYS A 171 -3.85 0.28 2.36
N ASN A 172 -2.78 0.90 1.83
CA ASN A 172 -2.29 2.18 2.35
C ASN A 172 -3.37 3.27 2.32
N ILE A 173 -4.10 3.41 1.21
CA ILE A 173 -5.18 4.38 1.11
C ILE A 173 -6.51 3.84 1.66
N GLY A 174 -6.85 2.57 1.43
CA GLY A 174 -8.10 1.97 1.88
C GLY A 174 -8.30 2.04 3.40
N ILE A 175 -7.25 1.75 4.16
CA ILE A 175 -7.27 1.89 5.61
C ILE A 175 -6.82 3.29 6.04
N GLY A 176 -5.77 3.81 5.43
CA GLY A 176 -5.07 5.00 5.90
C GLY A 176 -5.72 6.33 5.55
N CYS A 177 -6.77 6.36 4.73
CA CYS A 177 -7.59 7.55 4.48
C CYS A 177 -8.96 7.48 5.17
N ALA A 178 -9.42 6.28 5.54
CA ALA A 178 -10.66 6.10 6.29
C ALA A 178 -10.56 6.72 7.69
N ASP A 179 -11.62 7.39 8.11
CA ASP A 179 -11.72 7.95 9.46
C ASP A 179 -11.47 6.89 10.54
N GLY A 180 -10.77 7.25 11.60
CA GLY A 180 -10.31 6.32 12.64
C GLY A 180 -11.40 5.65 13.45
N ARG A 181 -12.60 6.23 13.52
CA ARG A 181 -13.72 5.73 14.32
C ARG A 181 -14.83 5.14 13.46
N ILE A 182 -15.32 5.90 12.50
CA ILE A 182 -16.47 5.51 11.67
C ILE A 182 -15.97 4.73 10.45
N GLY A 183 -15.11 5.32 9.63
CA GLY A 183 -14.67 4.72 8.37
C GLY A 183 -13.93 3.38 8.57
N LYS A 184 -13.03 3.31 9.55
CA LYS A 184 -12.32 2.06 9.84
C LYS A 184 -13.24 1.01 10.45
N ALA A 185 -14.24 1.41 11.27
CA ALA A 185 -15.27 0.47 11.75
C ALA A 185 -16.07 -0.14 10.59
N MET A 186 -16.44 0.67 9.58
CA MET A 186 -17.13 0.16 8.37
C MET A 186 -16.33 -0.97 7.70
N ILE A 187 -15.00 -0.89 7.70
CA ILE A 187 -14.13 -1.89 7.07
C ILE A 187 -13.93 -3.12 7.96
N HIS A 188 -13.74 -2.92 9.27
CA HIS A 188 -13.25 -3.96 10.17
C HIS A 188 -14.34 -4.71 10.93
N THR A 189 -15.58 -4.22 10.93
CA THR A 189 -16.66 -4.81 11.73
C THR A 189 -17.87 -5.21 10.88
N THR A 190 -18.60 -6.21 11.34
CA THR A 190 -19.89 -6.61 10.77
C THR A 190 -21.04 -6.06 11.58
N SER A 191 -22.26 -6.06 11.02
CA SER A 191 -23.47 -5.69 11.76
C SER A 191 -23.67 -6.65 12.95
N GLY A 192 -23.53 -6.13 14.18
CA GLY A 192 -23.72 -6.90 15.41
C GLY A 192 -22.44 -7.32 16.14
N SER A 193 -21.25 -7.04 15.59
CA SER A 193 -19.99 -7.23 16.28
C SER A 193 -19.10 -6.01 16.20
N SER A 194 -18.51 -5.61 17.32
CA SER A 194 -17.45 -4.61 17.39
C SER A 194 -16.04 -5.22 17.34
N ASP A 195 -15.94 -6.57 17.29
CA ASP A 195 -14.67 -7.27 17.20
C ASP A 195 -14.18 -7.23 15.73
N MET A 196 -13.02 -6.60 15.54
CA MET A 196 -12.38 -6.48 14.24
C MET A 196 -11.91 -7.82 13.64
N TRP A 197 -11.96 -8.90 14.40
CA TRP A 197 -11.58 -10.24 13.95
C TRP A 197 -12.77 -11.10 13.52
N ASP A 198 -14.01 -10.68 13.82
CA ASP A 198 -15.22 -11.41 13.45
C ASP A 198 -15.58 -11.33 11.96
N ILE A 199 -15.03 -10.35 11.24
CA ILE A 199 -15.20 -10.24 9.79
C ILE A 199 -14.34 -11.28 9.07
N SER A 200 -14.89 -11.94 8.03
CA SER A 200 -14.11 -12.86 7.20
C SER A 200 -12.97 -12.12 6.48
N ASP A 201 -11.88 -12.83 6.19
CA ASP A 201 -10.75 -12.22 5.49
C ASP A 201 -11.14 -11.69 4.11
N GLU A 202 -11.97 -12.44 3.38
CA GLU A 202 -12.45 -12.05 2.05
C GLU A 202 -13.30 -10.78 2.09
N GLU A 203 -14.30 -10.73 2.99
CA GLU A 203 -15.13 -9.54 3.17
C GLU A 203 -14.32 -8.33 3.59
N PHE A 204 -13.33 -8.51 4.48
CA PHE A 204 -12.41 -7.45 4.87
C PHE A 204 -11.62 -6.90 3.66
N MET A 205 -11.10 -7.80 2.79
CA MET A 205 -10.38 -7.36 1.58
C MET A 205 -11.28 -6.56 0.63
N GLU A 206 -12.52 -7.02 0.43
CA GLU A 206 -13.48 -6.34 -0.43
C GLU A 206 -13.85 -4.95 0.10
N ARG A 207 -14.20 -4.85 1.39
CA ARG A 207 -14.54 -3.57 2.03
C ARG A 207 -13.38 -2.59 2.03
N MET A 208 -12.17 -3.06 2.32
CA MET A 208 -10.97 -2.24 2.27
C MET A 208 -10.70 -1.72 0.84
N THR A 209 -10.91 -2.55 -0.17
CA THR A 209 -10.73 -2.19 -1.57
C THR A 209 -11.78 -1.17 -2.04
N GLU A 210 -13.03 -1.28 -1.58
CA GLU A 210 -14.05 -0.26 -1.84
C GLU A 210 -13.71 1.08 -1.19
N SER A 211 -13.13 1.06 0.00
CA SER A 211 -12.59 2.27 0.63
C SER A 211 -11.46 2.90 -0.22
N ALA A 212 -10.53 2.08 -0.72
CA ALA A 212 -9.49 2.57 -1.62
C ALA A 212 -10.06 3.14 -2.93
N LYS A 213 -11.10 2.50 -3.47
CA LYS A 213 -11.79 2.99 -4.68
C LYS A 213 -12.37 4.38 -4.49
N ALA A 214 -12.99 4.67 -3.34
CA ALA A 214 -13.49 6.00 -3.05
C ALA A 214 -12.40 7.07 -3.13
N VAL A 215 -11.19 6.76 -2.63
CA VAL A 215 -10.03 7.66 -2.70
C VAL A 215 -9.53 7.83 -4.14
N VAL A 216 -9.38 6.72 -4.88
CA VAL A 216 -8.93 6.75 -6.29
C VAL A 216 -9.92 7.56 -7.14
N ASP A 217 -11.22 7.31 -7.00
CA ASP A 217 -12.25 8.03 -7.74
C ASP A 217 -12.30 9.53 -7.38
N HIS A 218 -12.01 9.88 -6.11
CA HIS A 218 -11.99 11.28 -5.65
C HIS A 218 -10.86 12.08 -6.32
N PHE A 219 -9.64 11.54 -6.36
CA PHE A 219 -8.51 12.23 -6.98
C PHE A 219 -8.44 12.04 -8.51
N GLY A 220 -9.11 11.04 -9.06
CA GLY A 220 -9.15 10.75 -10.49
C GLY A 220 -7.75 10.60 -11.09
N GLN A 221 -7.40 11.46 -12.04
CA GLN A 221 -6.06 11.41 -12.66
C GLN A 221 -4.94 12.02 -11.80
N HIS A 222 -5.27 12.69 -10.69
CA HIS A 222 -4.32 13.40 -9.83
C HIS A 222 -3.85 12.54 -8.64
N ILE A 223 -3.78 11.24 -8.83
CA ILE A 223 -3.21 10.28 -7.87
C ILE A 223 -2.11 9.47 -8.52
N THR A 224 -1.06 9.17 -7.76
CA THR A 224 0.06 8.33 -8.23
C THR A 224 0.60 7.49 -7.08
N PHE A 225 1.21 6.36 -7.41
CA PHE A 225 1.57 5.30 -6.47
C PHE A 225 3.04 4.95 -6.57
N VAL A 226 3.67 4.75 -5.41
CA VAL A 226 5.02 4.20 -5.27
C VAL A 226 5.02 3.14 -4.18
N ASN A 227 5.51 1.94 -4.50
CA ASN A 227 5.72 0.86 -3.54
C ASN A 227 7.23 0.67 -3.32
N VAL A 228 7.66 0.80 -2.06
CA VAL A 228 9.05 0.58 -1.63
C VAL A 228 9.17 -0.82 -1.05
N MET A 229 9.86 -1.71 -1.77
CA MET A 229 10.05 -3.11 -1.42
C MET A 229 11.40 -3.31 -0.70
N ARG A 230 11.49 -2.79 0.52
CA ARG A 230 12.65 -2.96 1.42
C ARG A 230 12.18 -3.30 2.83
N ASN A 231 12.97 -4.03 3.58
CA ASN A 231 12.64 -4.46 4.94
C ASN A 231 11.23 -5.06 5.04
N MET A 232 10.88 -5.90 4.07
CA MET A 232 9.59 -6.55 3.98
C MET A 232 9.46 -7.63 5.04
N SER A 233 8.90 -7.28 6.20
CA SER A 233 8.48 -8.24 7.22
C SER A 233 7.14 -8.87 6.83
N VAL A 234 6.80 -10.02 7.39
CA VAL A 234 5.44 -10.59 7.38
C VAL A 234 4.48 -9.76 8.25
N SER A 235 5.02 -8.91 9.12
CA SER A 235 4.31 -7.96 9.96
C SER A 235 4.14 -6.60 9.27
N CYS A 236 3.13 -5.87 9.71
CA CYS A 236 2.89 -4.49 9.30
C CYS A 236 3.66 -3.51 10.20
N ASP A 237 3.93 -2.29 9.70
CA ASP A 237 4.45 -1.19 10.50
C ASP A 237 3.50 -0.77 11.65
N CYS A 238 2.23 -1.22 11.59
CA CYS A 238 1.26 -1.06 12.67
C CYS A 238 1.51 -1.99 13.87
N GLU A 239 2.42 -2.95 13.78
CA GLU A 239 2.87 -3.79 14.89
C GLU A 239 4.05 -3.15 15.64
N GLY A 240 4.61 -2.05 15.13
CA GLY A 240 5.67 -1.29 15.79
C GLY A 240 6.88 -2.15 16.11
N THR A 241 7.33 -2.11 17.36
CA THR A 241 8.49 -2.90 17.86
C THR A 241 8.20 -4.40 17.99
N ALA A 242 6.93 -4.82 17.89
CA ALA A 242 6.53 -6.23 17.90
C ALA A 242 6.58 -6.88 16.50
N ALA A 243 6.93 -6.11 15.46
CA ALA A 243 7.02 -6.63 14.11
C ALA A 243 8.01 -7.80 14.02
N ALA A 244 7.62 -8.86 13.30
CA ALA A 244 8.46 -10.01 13.07
C ALA A 244 9.76 -9.62 12.33
N PRO A 245 10.87 -10.34 12.53
CA PRO A 245 12.11 -10.11 11.81
C PRO A 245 11.94 -10.09 10.29
N VAL A 246 12.71 -9.24 9.62
CA VAL A 246 12.75 -9.20 8.16
C VAL A 246 13.59 -10.36 7.65
N VAL A 247 13.01 -11.21 6.81
CA VAL A 247 13.70 -12.33 6.15
C VAL A 247 13.64 -12.24 4.62
N THR A 248 12.58 -11.60 4.08
CA THR A 248 12.43 -11.40 2.64
C THR A 248 13.42 -10.36 2.14
N PRO A 249 14.23 -10.65 1.09
CA PRO A 249 15.21 -9.73 0.55
C PRO A 249 14.63 -8.39 0.11
N ASN A 250 15.46 -7.36 0.14
CA ASN A 250 15.14 -6.09 -0.48
C ASN A 250 15.14 -6.24 -2.00
N VAL A 251 14.19 -5.60 -2.68
CA VAL A 251 14.02 -5.70 -4.14
C VAL A 251 14.28 -4.38 -4.84
N GLY A 252 13.60 -3.31 -4.43
CA GLY A 252 13.68 -2.02 -5.12
C GLY A 252 12.45 -1.16 -4.87
N ILE A 253 12.21 -0.23 -5.78
CA ILE A 253 11.08 0.69 -5.74
C ILE A 253 10.30 0.59 -7.04
N LEU A 254 8.97 0.52 -6.95
CA LEU A 254 8.07 0.54 -8.09
C LEU A 254 7.27 1.84 -8.11
N ALA A 255 6.88 2.31 -9.30
CA ALA A 255 5.96 3.43 -9.46
C ALA A 255 4.98 3.20 -10.61
N SER A 256 3.73 3.60 -10.43
CA SER A 256 2.69 3.55 -11.47
C SER A 256 1.60 4.60 -11.21
N ARG A 257 0.81 4.88 -12.24
CA ARG A 257 -0.46 5.61 -12.10
C ARG A 257 -1.67 4.69 -11.96
N ASP A 258 -1.43 3.39 -11.99
CA ASP A 258 -2.42 2.33 -11.87
C ASP A 258 -2.20 1.56 -10.59
N ILE A 259 -3.20 1.64 -9.68
CA ILE A 259 -3.10 1.03 -8.35
C ILE A 259 -3.09 -0.50 -8.38
N LEU A 260 -3.86 -1.10 -9.30
CA LEU A 260 -3.87 -2.55 -9.44
C LEU A 260 -2.54 -3.03 -10.03
N ALA A 261 -2.05 -2.37 -11.08
CA ALA A 261 -0.80 -2.77 -11.73
C ALA A 261 0.40 -2.72 -10.77
N ILE A 262 0.50 -1.68 -9.93
CA ILE A 262 1.64 -1.58 -9.00
C ILE A 262 1.56 -2.61 -7.87
N ASP A 263 0.39 -2.86 -7.30
CA ASP A 263 0.25 -3.86 -6.25
C ASP A 263 0.41 -5.28 -6.81
N GLN A 264 -0.11 -5.54 -8.02
CA GLN A 264 0.10 -6.79 -8.74
C GLN A 264 1.58 -7.02 -9.05
N ALA A 265 2.28 -6.01 -9.58
CA ALA A 265 3.71 -6.11 -9.85
C ALA A 265 4.52 -6.38 -8.57
N SER A 266 4.18 -5.71 -7.46
CA SER A 266 4.84 -5.94 -6.17
C SER A 266 4.66 -7.38 -5.69
N VAL A 267 3.45 -7.94 -5.79
CA VAL A 267 3.18 -9.34 -5.47
C VAL A 267 3.94 -10.27 -6.40
N ASP A 268 3.95 -10.00 -7.71
CA ASP A 268 4.68 -10.81 -8.70
C ASP A 268 6.17 -10.86 -8.41
N LEU A 269 6.78 -9.75 -7.99
CA LEU A 269 8.19 -9.72 -7.59
C LEU A 269 8.44 -10.59 -6.36
N VAL A 270 7.50 -10.64 -5.41
CA VAL A 270 7.61 -11.57 -4.26
C VAL A 270 7.57 -13.02 -4.74
N TYR A 271 6.59 -13.38 -5.56
CA TYR A 271 6.45 -14.76 -6.07
C TYR A 271 7.58 -15.18 -7.03
N ALA A 272 8.24 -14.24 -7.68
CA ALA A 272 9.35 -14.50 -8.59
C ALA A 272 10.68 -14.79 -7.89
N MET A 273 10.83 -14.47 -6.60
CA MET A 273 12.02 -14.82 -5.81
C MET A 273 12.12 -16.34 -5.62
N LYS A 274 13.25 -16.82 -5.11
CA LYS A 274 13.40 -18.22 -4.71
C LYS A 274 12.49 -18.53 -3.53
N GLU A 275 12.00 -19.78 -3.45
CA GLU A 275 11.10 -20.22 -2.37
C GLU A 275 11.68 -19.94 -0.97
N GLU A 276 12.95 -20.16 -0.77
CA GLU A 276 13.65 -19.92 0.51
C GLU A 276 13.64 -18.45 0.93
N ASP A 277 13.53 -17.51 -0.03
CA ASP A 277 13.55 -16.05 0.19
C ASP A 277 12.15 -15.46 0.40
N HIS A 278 11.11 -16.06 -0.18
CA HIS A 278 9.77 -15.50 -0.16
C HIS A 278 8.73 -16.30 0.65
N LYS A 279 9.08 -17.53 1.07
CA LYS A 279 8.14 -18.48 1.68
C LYS A 279 7.25 -17.86 2.76
N ASP A 280 7.84 -17.17 3.71
CA ASP A 280 7.10 -16.64 4.86
C ASP A 280 6.12 -15.54 4.43
N LEU A 281 6.51 -14.70 3.46
CA LEU A 281 5.67 -13.62 2.95
C LEU A 281 4.55 -14.17 2.05
N VAL A 282 4.84 -15.14 1.21
CA VAL A 282 3.82 -15.83 0.39
C VAL A 282 2.81 -16.54 1.28
N GLU A 283 3.26 -17.28 2.30
CA GLU A 283 2.36 -17.92 3.26
C GLU A 283 1.46 -16.90 3.96
N ARG A 284 2.00 -15.73 4.33
CA ARG A 284 1.20 -14.64 4.91
C ARG A 284 0.16 -14.11 3.93
N ILE A 285 0.53 -13.89 2.67
CA ILE A 285 -0.38 -13.43 1.62
C ILE A 285 -1.53 -14.42 1.43
N GLU A 286 -1.19 -15.70 1.25
CA GLU A 286 -2.16 -16.75 0.93
C GLU A 286 -3.05 -17.11 2.12
N SER A 287 -2.47 -17.29 3.31
CA SER A 287 -3.21 -17.68 4.52
C SER A 287 -4.21 -16.62 5.00
N ARG A 288 -4.11 -15.40 4.50
CA ARG A 288 -5.01 -14.28 4.83
C ARG A 288 -5.87 -13.84 3.66
N HIS A 289 -6.04 -14.65 2.64
CA HIS A 289 -6.78 -14.30 1.41
C HIS A 289 -6.30 -12.99 0.75
N GLY A 290 -5.03 -12.62 0.93
CA GLY A 290 -4.47 -11.33 0.49
C GLY A 290 -4.62 -11.09 -1.01
N LEU A 291 -4.62 -12.15 -1.84
CA LEU A 291 -4.83 -12.06 -3.29
C LEU A 291 -6.23 -11.55 -3.68
N ARG A 292 -7.21 -11.62 -2.76
CA ARG A 292 -8.54 -11.04 -2.97
C ARG A 292 -8.48 -9.53 -3.17
N GLN A 293 -7.50 -8.84 -2.60
CA GLN A 293 -7.28 -7.42 -2.88
C GLN A 293 -7.11 -7.16 -4.39
N LEU A 294 -6.30 -7.99 -5.06
CA LEU A 294 -6.00 -7.83 -6.50
C LEU A 294 -7.20 -8.20 -7.37
N SER A 295 -7.81 -9.35 -7.13
CA SER A 295 -8.97 -9.80 -7.89
C SER A 295 -10.16 -8.84 -7.73
N TYR A 296 -10.38 -8.30 -6.53
CA TYR A 296 -11.48 -7.38 -6.30
C TYR A 296 -11.22 -5.98 -6.88
N MET A 297 -9.97 -5.48 -6.87
CA MET A 297 -9.63 -4.27 -7.62
C MET A 297 -9.93 -4.41 -9.11
N LYS A 298 -9.68 -5.61 -9.70
CA LYS A 298 -10.00 -5.89 -11.09
C LYS A 298 -11.52 -5.90 -11.33
N GLU A 299 -12.30 -6.55 -10.45
CA GLU A 299 -13.77 -6.55 -10.51
C GLU A 299 -14.34 -5.12 -10.44
N LEU A 300 -13.76 -4.25 -9.60
CA LEU A 300 -14.13 -2.84 -9.46
C LEU A 300 -13.55 -1.92 -10.55
N GLN A 301 -12.82 -2.47 -11.52
CA GLN A 301 -12.21 -1.72 -12.62
C GLN A 301 -11.27 -0.60 -12.15
N MET A 302 -10.46 -0.89 -11.12
CA MET A 302 -9.51 0.08 -10.55
C MET A 302 -8.17 0.14 -11.30
N GLY A 303 -7.98 -0.67 -12.33
CA GLY A 303 -6.77 -0.73 -13.13
C GLY A 303 -6.59 -2.08 -13.82
N ASN A 304 -5.38 -2.33 -14.31
CA ASN A 304 -5.00 -3.53 -15.06
C ASN A 304 -4.10 -4.43 -14.22
N ASP A 305 -4.38 -5.74 -14.18
CA ASP A 305 -3.51 -6.75 -13.55
C ASP A 305 -2.35 -7.19 -14.46
N ARG A 306 -2.34 -6.71 -15.71
CA ARG A 306 -1.25 -6.85 -16.67
C ARG A 306 -0.50 -5.53 -16.82
N TYR A 307 0.83 -5.60 -16.91
CA TYR A 307 1.67 -4.42 -16.92
C TYR A 307 2.97 -4.66 -17.68
N GLN A 308 3.62 -3.60 -18.09
CA GLN A 308 5.01 -3.61 -18.54
C GLN A 308 5.89 -3.15 -17.37
N LEU A 309 6.81 -4.02 -16.93
CA LEU A 309 7.80 -3.67 -15.90
C LEU A 309 9.00 -3.00 -16.58
N ILE A 310 9.14 -1.70 -16.37
CA ILE A 310 10.11 -0.83 -17.05
C ILE A 310 11.28 -0.54 -16.10
N ASP A 311 12.44 -1.11 -16.41
CA ASP A 311 13.68 -0.94 -15.63
C ASP A 311 14.34 0.41 -15.98
N ILE A 312 14.16 1.41 -15.10
CA ILE A 312 14.73 2.74 -15.32
C ILE A 312 16.24 2.81 -15.09
N ASP A 313 16.83 1.80 -14.47
CA ASP A 313 18.28 1.70 -14.27
C ASP A 313 18.97 1.19 -15.54
N ASN A 314 18.22 0.63 -16.48
CA ASN A 314 18.72 0.01 -17.70
C ASN A 314 18.02 0.56 -18.95
N GLY A 315 18.01 1.89 -19.09
CA GLY A 315 17.54 2.57 -20.31
C GLY A 315 16.06 2.30 -20.63
N ASP A 316 15.22 2.14 -19.62
CA ASP A 316 13.78 1.86 -19.77
C ASP A 316 13.47 0.51 -20.45
N ALA A 317 14.35 -0.46 -20.30
CA ALA A 317 14.10 -1.81 -20.81
C ALA A 317 12.90 -2.46 -20.12
N VAL A 318 12.02 -3.10 -20.90
CA VAL A 318 10.95 -3.93 -20.36
C VAL A 318 11.54 -5.27 -19.92
N ILE A 319 11.35 -5.60 -18.65
CA ILE A 319 11.90 -6.81 -18.03
C ILE A 319 10.80 -7.68 -17.43
N SER A 320 11.10 -8.95 -17.18
CA SER A 320 10.20 -9.84 -16.43
C SER A 320 10.34 -9.66 -14.92
N PRO A 321 9.34 -10.05 -14.11
CA PRO A 321 9.49 -10.12 -12.66
C PRO A 321 10.71 -10.95 -12.20
N LYS A 322 11.03 -12.04 -12.91
CA LYS A 322 12.20 -12.88 -12.63
C LYS A 322 13.53 -12.14 -12.86
N ASP A 323 13.60 -11.32 -13.91
CA ASP A 323 14.78 -10.49 -14.19
C ASP A 323 14.97 -9.41 -13.14
N ALA A 324 13.87 -8.85 -12.62
CA ALA A 324 13.92 -7.82 -11.59
C ALA A 324 14.52 -8.34 -10.27
N VAL A 325 14.25 -9.59 -9.91
CA VAL A 325 14.66 -10.19 -8.62
C VAL A 325 15.86 -11.15 -8.71
N LYS A 326 16.43 -11.37 -9.92
CA LYS A 326 17.51 -12.36 -10.12
C LYS A 326 18.75 -12.14 -9.24
N ASP A 327 19.05 -10.88 -8.92
CA ASP A 327 20.25 -10.46 -8.19
C ASP A 327 19.94 -9.99 -6.76
N VAL A 328 18.73 -10.27 -6.21
CA VAL A 328 18.42 -9.94 -4.82
C VAL A 328 19.35 -10.68 -3.86
N VAL A 329 19.78 -9.98 -2.82
CA VAL A 329 20.71 -10.52 -1.82
C VAL A 329 19.91 -10.94 -0.60
N PRO A 330 19.87 -12.25 -0.26
CA PRO A 330 19.22 -12.74 0.95
C PRO A 330 19.80 -12.10 2.21
N PHE A 331 18.93 -11.81 3.19
CA PHE A 331 19.43 -11.46 4.52
C PHE A 331 20.20 -12.65 5.11
N LYS A 332 21.36 -12.37 5.67
CA LYS A 332 22.12 -13.41 6.38
C LYS A 332 21.30 -13.84 7.60
N LYS A 333 21.02 -15.15 7.65
CA LYS A 333 20.39 -15.77 8.83
C LYS A 333 21.34 -15.78 10.01
#